data_0491e686baf9fcb9e799ae6294ab3989
#
_entry.id   0491e686baf9fcb9e799ae6294ab3989
#
_cell.length_a   1.000
_cell.length_b   1.000
_cell.length_c   1.000
_cell.angle_alpha   90.00
_cell.angle_beta   90.00
_cell.angle_gamma   90.00
#
_symmetry.space_group_name_H-M   'P 1'
#
loop_
_entity.id
_entity.type
_entity.pdbx_description
1 polymer ?
#
loop_
_entity_poly.entity_id
_entity_poly.type
_entity_poly.pdbx_seq_one_letter_code
_entity_poly.pdbx_strand_id
1 'polypeptide(L)'
;MPDAVGSEPEVVQPTSASDDVLRVEHLSKRCGPVTALRDISLHLRKGEVLGLLGDNGAGKSTLIKILSGFQKQDGGEMFLHGEPYMPKGVDDARSKGIDTVYQDLALIDELSVYHNLFLRRELVHKPLPFLANREMKLQARKALDEIGINIPRIDVAVARLSGGQRQAIAVARTVNGDADIILLDEPLAAMGAKEGSMILDLVARLKEEGKVSIIMILHNYVHVLQACDRVSMIQEGVIALDKPTAETSVEELTDIVVNEYRRAREETHAAAAAHAGAEGLL
;
A
#
# COMPACT_ATOMS: atom_id res chain seq x y z
N MET A 1 45.17 8.70 -17.12
CA MET A 1 43.83 9.22 -16.85
C MET A 1 42.86 8.48 -17.76
N PRO A 2 41.95 7.65 -17.27
CA PRO A 2 40.72 7.35 -17.98
C PRO A 2 39.53 7.93 -17.24
N ASP A 3 38.62 8.50 -18.04
CA ASP A 3 37.44 9.24 -17.65
C ASP A 3 36.43 8.43 -16.86
N ALA A 4 35.99 9.00 -15.75
CA ALA A 4 34.83 8.50 -14.99
C ALA A 4 33.56 8.89 -15.76
N VAL A 5 32.96 7.91 -16.45
CA VAL A 5 31.62 8.04 -17.04
C VAL A 5 30.64 7.89 -15.90
N GLY A 6 30.06 9.00 -15.46
CA GLY A 6 28.89 8.99 -14.59
C GLY A 6 27.71 8.42 -15.35
N SER A 7 27.19 7.29 -14.92
CA SER A 7 25.92 6.77 -15.41
C SER A 7 24.79 7.66 -14.90
N GLU A 8 24.19 8.42 -15.79
CA GLU A 8 22.91 9.09 -15.56
C GLU A 8 21.83 8.04 -15.24
N PRO A 9 20.90 8.31 -14.33
CA PRO A 9 19.80 7.39 -14.05
C PRO A 9 18.96 7.21 -15.33
N GLU A 10 18.76 5.96 -15.71
CA GLU A 10 17.94 5.56 -16.86
C GLU A 10 16.50 6.01 -16.62
N VAL A 11 16.08 7.03 -17.36
CA VAL A 11 14.71 7.53 -17.34
C VAL A 11 13.83 6.47 -18.00
N VAL A 12 13.11 5.70 -17.19
CA VAL A 12 12.11 4.74 -17.67
C VAL A 12 11.04 5.51 -18.44
N GLN A 13 10.97 5.26 -19.75
CA GLN A 13 9.96 5.87 -20.62
C GLN A 13 8.57 5.33 -20.24
N PRO A 14 7.51 6.17 -20.18
CA PRO A 14 6.17 5.72 -19.87
C PRO A 14 5.66 4.79 -20.97
N THR A 15 5.43 3.53 -20.62
CA THR A 15 4.66 2.57 -21.44
C THR A 15 3.24 3.07 -21.64
N SER A 16 2.64 2.80 -22.79
CA SER A 16 1.33 3.27 -23.26
C SER A 16 0.25 3.44 -22.16
N ALA A 17 -0.28 4.66 -22.05
CA ALA A 17 -1.23 5.13 -21.03
C ALA A 17 -2.62 4.44 -21.03
N SER A 18 -2.81 3.30 -21.73
CA SER A 18 -4.14 2.68 -21.94
C SER A 18 -4.58 1.70 -20.85
N ASP A 19 -3.67 1.18 -20.01
CA ASP A 19 -4.00 0.15 -19.03
C ASP A 19 -3.82 0.59 -17.56
N ASP A 20 -3.36 1.83 -17.32
CA ASP A 20 -3.15 2.35 -15.97
C ASP A 20 -4.48 2.71 -15.31
N VAL A 21 -4.80 2.06 -14.19
CA VAL A 21 -5.95 2.42 -13.37
C VAL A 21 -5.64 3.59 -12.43
N LEU A 22 -4.38 3.72 -12.02
CA LEU A 22 -3.88 4.84 -11.22
C LEU A 22 -2.55 5.32 -11.79
N ARG A 23 -2.39 6.63 -11.93
CA ARG A 23 -1.14 7.27 -12.32
C ARG A 23 -0.89 8.48 -11.45
N VAL A 24 0.34 8.62 -10.99
CA VAL A 24 0.82 9.69 -10.12
C VAL A 24 2.03 10.33 -10.80
N GLU A 25 2.02 11.65 -10.92
CA GLU A 25 3.06 12.41 -11.60
C GLU A 25 3.59 13.52 -10.69
N HIS A 26 4.90 13.49 -10.44
CA HIS A 26 5.64 14.53 -9.71
C HIS A 26 5.04 14.89 -8.35
N LEU A 27 4.49 13.90 -7.64
CA LEU A 27 3.81 14.11 -6.36
C LEU A 27 4.79 14.55 -5.29
N SER A 28 4.47 15.63 -4.61
CA SER A 28 5.27 16.16 -3.52
C SER A 28 4.45 16.41 -2.26
N LYS A 29 5.10 16.27 -1.07
CA LYS A 29 4.48 16.50 0.22
C LYS A 29 5.47 16.91 1.28
N ARG A 30 5.15 18.00 2.00
CA ARG A 30 5.86 18.43 3.20
C ARG A 30 5.00 18.21 4.44
N CYS A 31 5.62 17.76 5.51
CA CYS A 31 5.01 17.58 6.83
C CYS A 31 5.78 18.46 7.84
N GLY A 32 5.35 19.69 8.01
CA GLY A 32 6.11 20.68 8.78
C GLY A 32 7.49 20.96 8.13
N PRO A 33 8.60 20.81 8.87
CA PRO A 33 9.95 21.03 8.34
C PRO A 33 10.44 19.86 7.45
N VAL A 34 9.81 18.70 7.52
CA VAL A 34 10.24 17.49 6.80
C VAL A 34 9.56 17.40 5.44
N THR A 35 10.35 17.18 4.37
CA THR A 35 9.83 16.82 3.05
C THR A 35 9.67 15.30 3.01
N ALA A 36 8.42 14.83 3.10
CA ALA A 36 8.10 13.42 3.11
C ALA A 36 8.09 12.80 1.70
N LEU A 37 7.65 13.55 0.70
CA LEU A 37 7.71 13.19 -0.71
C LEU A 37 8.30 14.37 -1.48
N ARG A 38 9.33 14.11 -2.28
CA ARG A 38 10.01 15.15 -3.08
C ARG A 38 9.49 15.17 -4.50
N ASP A 39 9.50 14.01 -5.14
CA ASP A 39 9.10 13.82 -6.53
C ASP A 39 8.75 12.33 -6.74
N ILE A 40 7.49 11.99 -6.56
CA ILE A 40 7.00 10.63 -6.75
C ILE A 40 6.21 10.55 -8.04
N SER A 41 6.69 9.74 -8.97
CA SER A 41 5.97 9.34 -10.17
C SER A 41 5.85 7.83 -10.19
N LEU A 42 4.62 7.31 -10.22
CA LEU A 42 4.32 5.88 -10.26
C LEU A 42 3.00 5.62 -10.98
N HIS A 43 2.80 4.40 -11.42
CA HIS A 43 1.55 3.96 -12.01
C HIS A 43 1.14 2.60 -11.42
N LEU A 44 -0.13 2.24 -11.58
CA LEU A 44 -0.69 0.94 -11.25
C LEU A 44 -1.56 0.48 -12.40
N ARG A 45 -1.31 -0.72 -12.93
CA ARG A 45 -2.10 -1.31 -14.01
C ARG A 45 -3.31 -2.06 -13.44
N LYS A 46 -4.30 -2.27 -14.29
CA LYS A 46 -5.47 -3.04 -13.92
C LYS A 46 -5.09 -4.48 -13.52
N GLY A 47 -5.55 -4.92 -12.35
CA GLY A 47 -5.27 -6.25 -11.81
C GLY A 47 -3.84 -6.47 -11.31
N GLU A 48 -2.98 -5.43 -11.34
CA GLU A 48 -1.60 -5.50 -10.88
C GLU A 48 -1.51 -5.45 -9.35
N VAL A 49 -0.57 -6.20 -8.80
CA VAL A 49 -0.13 -6.07 -7.40
C VAL A 49 1.23 -5.38 -7.37
N LEU A 50 1.26 -4.13 -6.92
CA LEU A 50 2.47 -3.31 -6.77
C LEU A 50 2.96 -3.39 -5.32
N GLY A 51 4.17 -3.89 -5.13
CA GLY A 51 4.89 -3.83 -3.86
C GLY A 51 5.58 -2.50 -3.67
N LEU A 52 5.26 -1.79 -2.59
CA LEU A 52 5.89 -0.52 -2.23
C LEU A 52 6.89 -0.75 -1.11
N LEU A 53 8.17 -0.61 -1.42
CA LEU A 53 9.30 -0.77 -0.50
C LEU A 53 9.92 0.56 -0.11
N GLY A 54 10.79 0.53 0.89
CA GLY A 54 11.59 1.65 1.36
C GLY A 54 11.71 1.63 2.89
N ASP A 55 12.64 2.41 3.42
CA ASP A 55 12.90 2.50 4.85
C ASP A 55 11.78 3.19 5.63
N ASN A 56 11.84 3.10 6.96
CA ASN A 56 10.95 3.86 7.82
C ASN A 56 11.21 5.36 7.63
N GLY A 57 10.13 6.10 7.36
CA GLY A 57 10.23 7.53 7.05
C GLY A 57 10.48 7.86 5.57
N ALA A 58 10.67 6.88 4.68
CA ALA A 58 10.88 7.12 3.25
C ALA A 58 9.70 7.79 2.51
N GLY A 59 8.50 7.82 3.14
CA GLY A 59 7.30 8.45 2.56
C GLY A 59 6.18 7.50 2.17
N LYS A 60 6.35 6.16 2.31
CA LYS A 60 5.37 5.15 1.90
C LYS A 60 3.95 5.39 2.44
N SER A 61 3.82 5.47 3.76
CA SER A 61 2.50 5.72 4.38
C SER A 61 1.97 7.13 4.08
N THR A 62 2.84 8.11 3.78
CA THR A 62 2.41 9.44 3.31
C THR A 62 1.78 9.32 1.93
N LEU A 63 2.39 8.56 1.02
CA LEU A 63 1.82 8.29 -0.31
C LEU A 63 0.46 7.59 -0.18
N ILE A 64 0.35 6.52 0.61
CA ILE A 64 -0.93 5.83 0.88
C ILE A 64 -1.99 6.80 1.42
N LYS A 65 -1.64 7.68 2.35
CA LYS A 65 -2.56 8.69 2.91
C LYS A 65 -3.02 9.70 1.87
N ILE A 66 -2.20 10.06 0.89
CA ILE A 66 -2.60 10.95 -0.20
C ILE A 66 -3.52 10.21 -1.17
N LEU A 67 -3.17 9.00 -1.59
CA LEU A 67 -3.99 8.19 -2.49
C LEU A 67 -5.37 7.88 -1.89
N SER A 68 -5.43 7.63 -0.58
CA SER A 68 -6.68 7.39 0.16
C SER A 68 -7.49 8.65 0.47
N GLY A 69 -7.01 9.84 0.11
CA GLY A 69 -7.67 11.11 0.42
C GLY A 69 -7.59 11.53 1.88
N PHE A 70 -6.81 10.84 2.73
CA PHE A 70 -6.59 11.21 4.13
C PHE A 70 -5.73 12.49 4.25
N GLN A 71 -4.80 12.71 3.31
CA GLN A 71 -3.97 13.90 3.20
C GLN A 71 -4.02 14.46 1.79
N LYS A 72 -3.81 15.76 1.62
CA LYS A 72 -3.63 16.39 0.32
C LYS A 72 -2.14 16.47 -0.01
N GLN A 73 -1.80 16.28 -1.29
CA GLN A 73 -0.49 16.60 -1.84
C GLN A 73 -0.26 18.13 -1.82
N ASP A 74 1.01 18.54 -1.89
CA ASP A 74 1.40 19.95 -2.02
C ASP A 74 1.71 20.30 -3.48
N GLY A 75 2.09 19.31 -4.31
CA GLY A 75 2.33 19.46 -5.74
C GLY A 75 2.19 18.13 -6.47
N GLY A 76 2.20 18.19 -7.79
CA GLY A 76 2.01 17.03 -8.66
C GLY A 76 0.55 16.72 -8.96
N GLU A 77 0.34 15.73 -9.83
CA GLU A 77 -0.98 15.35 -10.33
C GLU A 77 -1.23 13.86 -10.14
N MET A 78 -2.50 13.51 -9.97
CA MET A 78 -2.94 12.11 -9.88
C MET A 78 -4.08 11.90 -10.87
N PHE A 79 -4.12 10.71 -11.45
CA PHE A 79 -5.14 10.31 -12.41
C PHE A 79 -5.67 8.93 -12.02
N LEU A 80 -6.99 8.78 -12.03
CA LEU A 80 -7.70 7.54 -11.77
C LEU A 80 -8.51 7.19 -13.02
N HIS A 81 -8.27 6.02 -13.62
CA HIS A 81 -8.87 5.63 -14.90
C HIS A 81 -8.71 6.68 -16.01
N GLY A 82 -7.55 7.38 -16.02
CA GLY A 82 -7.26 8.45 -16.98
C GLY A 82 -7.85 9.83 -16.65
N GLU A 83 -8.75 9.91 -15.67
CA GLU A 83 -9.38 11.17 -15.25
C GLU A 83 -8.61 11.81 -14.07
N PRO A 84 -8.54 13.14 -13.98
CA PRO A 84 -7.90 13.82 -12.85
C PRO A 84 -8.47 13.36 -11.50
N TYR A 85 -7.60 12.96 -10.59
CA TYR A 85 -7.97 12.44 -9.28
C TYR A 85 -7.47 13.35 -8.16
N MET A 86 -8.39 14.02 -7.49
CA MET A 86 -8.11 14.86 -6.31
C MET A 86 -9.19 14.60 -5.25
N PRO A 87 -9.00 13.59 -4.39
CA PRO A 87 -10.02 13.21 -3.41
C PRO A 87 -10.19 14.30 -2.34
N LYS A 88 -11.44 14.57 -2.00
CA LYS A 88 -11.82 15.55 -0.96
C LYS A 88 -11.70 14.98 0.45
N GLY A 89 -11.56 13.68 0.57
CA GLY A 89 -11.43 12.92 1.81
C GLY A 89 -11.54 11.43 1.55
N VAL A 90 -11.42 10.62 2.61
CA VAL A 90 -11.44 9.15 2.53
C VAL A 90 -12.75 8.61 1.93
N ASP A 91 -13.89 9.21 2.27
CA ASP A 91 -15.18 8.78 1.72
C ASP A 91 -15.31 9.09 0.22
N ASP A 92 -14.73 10.20 -0.25
CA ASP A 92 -14.68 10.54 -1.67
C ASP A 92 -13.75 9.58 -2.44
N ALA A 93 -12.58 9.25 -1.89
CA ALA A 93 -11.67 8.25 -2.46
C ALA A 93 -12.36 6.88 -2.59
N ARG A 94 -13.04 6.44 -1.52
CA ARG A 94 -13.81 5.19 -1.50
C ARG A 94 -14.93 5.18 -2.54
N SER A 95 -15.67 6.27 -2.69
CA SER A 95 -16.73 6.38 -3.69
C SER A 95 -16.22 6.34 -5.13
N LYS A 96 -14.93 6.61 -5.33
CA LYS A 96 -14.22 6.54 -6.61
C LYS A 96 -13.48 5.21 -6.82
N GLY A 97 -13.68 4.23 -5.93
CA GLY A 97 -13.12 2.89 -6.05
C GLY A 97 -11.76 2.69 -5.38
N ILE A 98 -11.23 3.65 -4.61
CA ILE A 98 -10.00 3.45 -3.82
C ILE A 98 -10.35 3.23 -2.36
N ASP A 99 -10.07 2.06 -1.81
CA ASP A 99 -10.24 1.79 -0.37
C ASP A 99 -8.92 1.31 0.25
N THR A 100 -8.80 1.47 1.57
CA THR A 100 -7.53 1.26 2.28
C THR A 100 -7.74 0.37 3.50
N VAL A 101 -6.86 -0.61 3.64
CA VAL A 101 -6.65 -1.36 4.87
C VAL A 101 -5.41 -0.79 5.54
N TYR A 102 -5.60 -0.01 6.58
CA TYR A 102 -4.52 0.56 7.37
C TYR A 102 -3.95 -0.48 8.35
N GLN A 103 -2.79 -0.21 8.90
CA GLN A 103 -2.16 -1.01 9.96
C GLN A 103 -3.12 -1.18 11.17
N ASP A 104 -3.86 -0.13 11.54
CA ASP A 104 -5.05 -0.25 12.38
C ASP A 104 -6.24 -0.65 11.50
N LEU A 105 -6.70 -1.89 11.64
CA LEU A 105 -7.70 -2.53 10.78
C LEU A 105 -9.06 -1.83 10.79
N ALA A 106 -9.26 -0.89 11.71
CA ALA A 106 -10.54 -0.20 11.92
C ALA A 106 -11.72 -1.19 12.02
N LEU A 107 -11.51 -2.31 12.71
CA LEU A 107 -12.55 -3.26 13.09
C LEU A 107 -13.07 -2.92 14.49
N ILE A 108 -14.36 -3.14 14.70
CA ILE A 108 -14.99 -2.99 16.02
C ILE A 108 -14.96 -4.34 16.70
N ASP A 109 -14.14 -4.48 17.72
CA ASP A 109 -13.80 -5.74 18.38
C ASP A 109 -15.02 -6.46 18.96
N GLU A 110 -16.00 -5.73 19.48
CA GLU A 110 -17.23 -6.25 20.10
C GLU A 110 -18.27 -6.68 19.07
N LEU A 111 -18.17 -6.19 17.84
CA LEU A 111 -19.09 -6.56 16.78
C LEU A 111 -18.71 -7.91 16.16
N SER A 112 -19.73 -8.59 15.65
CA SER A 112 -19.51 -9.84 14.92
C SER A 112 -18.82 -9.62 13.58
N VAL A 113 -18.28 -10.71 13.01
CA VAL A 113 -17.62 -10.70 11.69
C VAL A 113 -18.53 -10.07 10.62
N TYR A 114 -19.79 -10.55 10.52
CA TYR A 114 -20.70 -10.03 9.49
C TYR A 114 -21.07 -8.56 9.71
N HIS A 115 -21.16 -8.06 10.93
CA HIS A 115 -21.38 -6.64 11.21
C HIS A 115 -20.16 -5.81 10.79
N ASN A 116 -18.94 -6.29 11.05
CA ASN A 116 -17.73 -5.60 10.58
C ASN A 116 -17.62 -5.55 9.05
N LEU A 117 -18.04 -6.61 8.35
CA LEU A 117 -18.05 -6.62 6.87
C LEU A 117 -19.04 -5.60 6.28
N PHE A 118 -20.17 -5.39 6.96
CA PHE A 118 -21.20 -4.45 6.52
C PHE A 118 -21.17 -3.09 7.23
N LEU A 119 -20.11 -2.80 8.00
CA LEU A 119 -19.99 -1.54 8.72
C LEU A 119 -20.11 -0.34 7.77
N ARG A 120 -21.06 0.58 8.06
CA ARG A 120 -21.47 1.72 7.21
C ARG A 120 -22.17 1.35 5.88
N ARG A 121 -22.49 0.06 5.68
CA ARG A 121 -23.22 -0.46 4.52
C ARG A 121 -24.27 -1.48 4.96
N GLU A 122 -24.82 -1.29 6.15
CA GLU A 122 -25.76 -2.22 6.77
C GLU A 122 -27.01 -2.39 5.88
N LEU A 123 -27.39 -3.64 5.67
CA LEU A 123 -28.65 -3.95 4.99
C LEU A 123 -29.81 -3.77 5.95
N VAL A 124 -30.85 -3.06 5.49
CA VAL A 124 -32.04 -2.76 6.30
C VAL A 124 -33.33 -3.22 5.60
N HIS A 125 -34.30 -3.65 6.39
CA HIS A 125 -35.65 -3.97 5.90
C HIS A 125 -36.44 -2.68 5.63
N LYS A 126 -36.79 -2.42 4.37
CA LYS A 126 -37.69 -1.30 4.05
C LYS A 126 -39.13 -1.70 4.32
N PRO A 127 -40.02 -0.79 4.86
CA PRO A 127 -39.75 0.64 5.10
C PRO A 127 -39.15 0.94 6.49
N LEU A 128 -38.96 -0.04 7.35
CA LEU A 128 -38.45 0.15 8.71
C LEU A 128 -36.94 -0.03 8.76
N PRO A 129 -36.20 0.77 9.55
CA PRO A 129 -34.75 0.74 9.61
C PRO A 129 -34.22 -0.39 10.51
N PHE A 130 -34.80 -1.59 10.43
CA PHE A 130 -34.28 -2.77 11.13
C PHE A 130 -33.23 -3.47 10.30
N LEU A 131 -32.14 -3.86 10.95
CA LEU A 131 -31.04 -4.58 10.29
C LEU A 131 -31.52 -5.93 9.73
N ALA A 132 -31.19 -6.17 8.46
CA ALA A 132 -31.46 -7.44 7.77
C ALA A 132 -30.37 -8.47 8.11
N ASN A 133 -30.20 -8.81 9.38
CA ASN A 133 -29.11 -9.65 9.89
C ASN A 133 -28.98 -11.00 9.18
N ARG A 134 -30.11 -11.63 8.79
CA ARG A 134 -30.09 -12.90 8.06
C ARG A 134 -29.45 -12.77 6.70
N GLU A 135 -29.77 -11.70 5.99
CA GLU A 135 -29.23 -11.42 4.67
C GLU A 135 -27.77 -11.02 4.75
N MET A 136 -27.41 -10.13 5.69
CA MET A 136 -26.01 -9.77 5.94
C MET A 136 -25.14 -11.01 6.25
N LYS A 137 -25.64 -11.95 7.06
CA LYS A 137 -24.92 -13.20 7.33
C LYS A 137 -24.73 -14.05 6.07
N LEU A 138 -25.77 -14.17 5.24
CA LEU A 138 -25.67 -14.94 4.00
C LEU A 138 -24.65 -14.33 3.03
N GLN A 139 -24.74 -13.03 2.81
CA GLN A 139 -23.81 -12.31 1.93
C GLN A 139 -22.37 -12.30 2.49
N ALA A 140 -22.21 -12.12 3.82
CA ALA A 140 -20.90 -12.20 4.47
C ALA A 140 -20.25 -13.57 4.27
N ARG A 141 -21.03 -14.67 4.44
CA ARG A 141 -20.51 -16.02 4.20
C ARG A 141 -20.07 -16.17 2.75
N LYS A 142 -20.92 -15.78 1.82
CA LYS A 142 -20.62 -15.84 0.37
C LYS A 142 -19.33 -15.06 0.05
N ALA A 143 -19.21 -13.82 0.50
CA ALA A 143 -18.05 -12.98 0.25
C ALA A 143 -16.75 -13.59 0.81
N LEU A 144 -16.78 -14.16 2.03
CA LEU A 144 -15.63 -14.83 2.61
C LEU A 144 -15.24 -16.12 1.88
N ASP A 145 -16.24 -16.91 1.46
CA ASP A 145 -16.02 -18.15 0.72
C ASP A 145 -15.43 -17.87 -0.69
N GLU A 146 -15.92 -16.84 -1.40
CA GLU A 146 -15.40 -16.40 -2.71
C GLU A 146 -13.92 -16.06 -2.66
N ILE A 147 -13.48 -15.34 -1.64
CA ILE A 147 -12.05 -15.00 -1.48
C ILE A 147 -11.27 -16.06 -0.68
N GLY A 148 -11.92 -17.20 -0.36
CA GLY A 148 -11.31 -18.36 0.27
C GLY A 148 -10.91 -18.19 1.73
N ILE A 149 -11.56 -17.26 2.45
CA ILE A 149 -11.35 -17.03 3.88
C ILE A 149 -12.23 -17.96 4.68
N ASN A 150 -11.62 -18.92 5.39
CA ASN A 150 -12.35 -19.84 6.25
C ASN A 150 -12.49 -19.28 7.69
N ILE A 151 -13.68 -18.73 7.99
CA ILE A 151 -14.09 -18.35 9.35
C ILE A 151 -15.28 -19.21 9.75
N PRO A 152 -15.11 -20.18 10.66
CA PRO A 152 -16.17 -21.15 10.99
C PRO A 152 -17.47 -20.48 11.47
N ARG A 153 -17.37 -19.40 12.22
CA ARG A 153 -18.51 -18.70 12.81
C ARG A 153 -18.44 -17.20 12.55
N ILE A 154 -19.32 -16.69 11.70
CA ILE A 154 -19.39 -15.26 11.35
C ILE A 154 -20.19 -14.40 12.34
N ASP A 155 -20.85 -15.05 13.31
CA ASP A 155 -21.65 -14.42 14.37
C ASP A 155 -20.86 -14.15 15.66
N VAL A 156 -19.58 -14.54 15.70
CA VAL A 156 -18.71 -14.25 16.84
C VAL A 156 -18.10 -12.86 16.73
N ALA A 157 -17.80 -12.26 17.89
CA ALA A 157 -17.08 -11.01 17.97
C ALA A 157 -15.65 -11.13 17.36
N VAL A 158 -15.22 -10.11 16.64
CA VAL A 158 -13.91 -10.09 15.96
C VAL A 158 -12.76 -10.20 16.96
N ALA A 159 -12.94 -9.70 18.20
CA ALA A 159 -11.96 -9.87 19.28
C ALA A 159 -11.55 -11.33 19.55
N ARG A 160 -12.36 -12.32 19.16
CA ARG A 160 -12.09 -13.76 19.35
C ARG A 160 -11.28 -14.40 18.24
N LEU A 161 -10.92 -13.62 17.24
CA LEU A 161 -10.22 -14.10 16.04
C LEU A 161 -8.70 -13.87 16.16
N SER A 162 -7.93 -14.64 15.42
CA SER A 162 -6.49 -14.40 15.29
C SER A 162 -6.20 -13.13 14.51
N GLY A 163 -4.98 -12.60 14.63
CA GLY A 163 -4.53 -11.41 13.92
C GLY A 163 -4.72 -11.55 12.40
N GLY A 164 -4.30 -12.67 11.82
CA GLY A 164 -4.48 -12.95 10.39
C GLY A 164 -5.94 -13.05 9.96
N GLN A 165 -6.82 -13.64 10.79
CA GLN A 165 -8.25 -13.67 10.50
C GLN A 165 -8.87 -12.28 10.55
N ARG A 166 -8.46 -11.44 11.49
CA ARG A 166 -8.89 -10.03 11.57
C ARG A 166 -8.44 -9.25 10.33
N GLN A 167 -7.18 -9.41 9.93
CA GLN A 167 -6.65 -8.81 8.70
C GLN A 167 -7.44 -9.26 7.47
N ALA A 168 -7.68 -10.56 7.34
CA ALA A 168 -8.46 -11.11 6.24
C ALA A 168 -9.88 -10.53 6.17
N ILE A 169 -10.54 -10.30 7.32
CA ILE A 169 -11.84 -9.63 7.39
C ILE A 169 -11.74 -8.17 6.93
N ALA A 170 -10.69 -7.44 7.31
CA ALA A 170 -10.49 -6.07 6.88
C ALA A 170 -10.32 -5.99 5.36
N VAL A 171 -9.52 -6.88 4.75
CA VAL A 171 -9.40 -7.00 3.30
C VAL A 171 -10.71 -7.40 2.65
N ALA A 172 -11.42 -8.41 3.21
CA ALA A 172 -12.72 -8.85 2.71
C ALA A 172 -13.76 -7.73 2.69
N ARG A 173 -13.77 -6.89 3.73
CA ARG A 173 -14.65 -5.70 3.81
C ARG A 173 -14.39 -4.74 2.66
N THR A 174 -13.11 -4.52 2.31
CA THR A 174 -12.69 -3.64 1.24
C THR A 174 -13.08 -4.21 -0.13
N VAL A 175 -12.82 -5.49 -0.38
CA VAL A 175 -13.23 -6.20 -1.60
C VAL A 175 -14.75 -6.21 -1.78
N ASN A 176 -15.51 -6.53 -0.72
CA ASN A 176 -16.98 -6.53 -0.72
C ASN A 176 -17.57 -5.12 -0.92
N GLY A 177 -16.73 -4.11 -0.91
CA GLY A 177 -17.08 -2.72 -1.07
C GLY A 177 -16.99 -2.16 -2.48
N ASP A 178 -16.84 -3.01 -3.50
CA ASP A 178 -16.66 -2.64 -4.90
C ASP A 178 -15.44 -1.74 -5.15
N ALA A 179 -14.34 -1.97 -4.40
CA ALA A 179 -13.10 -1.26 -4.63
C ALA A 179 -12.39 -1.77 -5.89
N ASP A 180 -11.99 -0.85 -6.78
CA ASP A 180 -11.15 -1.15 -7.95
C ASP A 180 -9.67 -1.22 -7.55
N ILE A 181 -9.29 -0.42 -6.55
CA ILE A 181 -7.93 -0.33 -6.01
C ILE A 181 -7.95 -0.50 -4.51
N ILE A 182 -7.13 -1.43 -4.01
CA ILE A 182 -6.95 -1.69 -2.58
C ILE A 182 -5.55 -1.26 -2.17
N LEU A 183 -5.48 -0.38 -1.17
CA LEU A 183 -4.23 0.03 -0.56
C LEU A 183 -4.04 -0.77 0.75
N LEU A 184 -2.95 -1.53 0.86
CA LEU A 184 -2.62 -2.34 2.04
C LEU A 184 -1.39 -1.74 2.73
N ASP A 185 -1.59 -1.11 3.88
CA ASP A 185 -0.51 -0.50 4.67
C ASP A 185 0.03 -1.51 5.70
N GLU A 186 1.16 -2.14 5.39
CA GLU A 186 1.85 -3.13 6.21
C GLU A 186 0.96 -4.32 6.64
N PRO A 187 0.28 -5.01 5.71
CA PRO A 187 -0.71 -6.02 6.05
C PRO A 187 -0.15 -7.26 6.76
N LEU A 188 1.17 -7.42 6.78
CA LEU A 188 1.87 -8.56 7.41
C LEU A 188 2.58 -8.18 8.72
N ALA A 189 2.43 -6.92 9.18
CA ALA A 189 3.11 -6.45 10.39
C ALA A 189 2.65 -7.22 11.63
N ALA A 190 3.61 -7.60 12.48
CA ALA A 190 3.38 -8.31 13.74
C ALA A 190 2.64 -9.65 13.63
N MET A 191 2.66 -10.31 12.46
CA MET A 191 2.05 -11.62 12.22
C MET A 191 3.06 -12.75 12.27
N GLY A 192 2.61 -13.92 12.73
CA GLY A 192 3.36 -15.17 12.61
C GLY A 192 3.38 -15.68 11.16
N ALA A 193 4.31 -16.57 10.83
CA ALA A 193 4.48 -17.09 9.47
C ALA A 193 3.19 -17.70 8.88
N LYS A 194 2.41 -18.42 9.68
CA LYS A 194 1.13 -19.03 9.25
C LYS A 194 0.08 -17.98 8.88
N GLU A 195 0.00 -16.92 9.68
CA GLU A 195 -0.96 -15.84 9.46
C GLU A 195 -0.56 -14.98 8.26
N GLY A 196 0.73 -14.70 8.12
CA GLY A 196 1.27 -14.00 6.95
C GLY A 196 1.02 -14.78 5.64
N SER A 197 1.23 -16.11 5.64
CA SER A 197 0.93 -16.96 4.47
C SER A 197 -0.55 -16.85 4.06
N MET A 198 -1.48 -16.84 5.02
CA MET A 198 -2.91 -16.71 4.72
C MET A 198 -3.23 -15.38 3.99
N ILE A 199 -2.58 -14.29 4.36
CA ILE A 199 -2.78 -12.98 3.69
C ILE A 199 -2.13 -12.98 2.29
N LEU A 200 -0.95 -13.59 2.14
CA LEU A 200 -0.31 -13.72 0.83
C LEU A 200 -1.16 -14.59 -0.11
N ASP A 201 -1.73 -15.70 0.39
CA ASP A 201 -2.64 -16.55 -0.37
C ASP A 201 -3.92 -15.79 -0.80
N LEU A 202 -4.43 -14.93 0.08
CA LEU A 202 -5.57 -14.07 -0.25
C LEU A 202 -5.21 -13.07 -1.35
N VAL A 203 -4.06 -12.40 -1.26
CA VAL A 203 -3.58 -11.46 -2.29
C VAL A 203 -3.39 -12.20 -3.63
N ALA A 204 -2.81 -13.40 -3.61
CA ALA A 204 -2.63 -14.22 -4.81
C ALA A 204 -3.97 -14.55 -5.49
N ARG A 205 -5.00 -14.90 -4.73
CA ARG A 205 -6.36 -15.13 -5.29
C ARG A 205 -6.97 -13.88 -5.90
N LEU A 206 -6.88 -12.73 -5.22
CA LEU A 206 -7.38 -11.47 -5.74
C LEU A 206 -6.69 -11.07 -7.05
N LYS A 207 -5.38 -11.34 -7.12
CA LYS A 207 -4.56 -11.16 -8.32
C LYS A 207 -5.04 -12.09 -9.46
N GLU A 208 -5.25 -13.40 -9.19
CA GLU A 208 -5.75 -14.36 -10.17
C GLU A 208 -7.14 -13.98 -10.72
N GLU A 209 -8.01 -13.41 -9.87
CA GLU A 209 -9.31 -12.91 -10.32
C GLU A 209 -9.19 -11.67 -11.20
N GLY A 210 -8.12 -10.88 -11.08
CA GLY A 210 -7.85 -9.69 -11.90
C GLY A 210 -8.88 -8.57 -11.79
N LYS A 211 -9.77 -8.64 -10.78
CA LYS A 211 -10.85 -7.66 -10.59
C LYS A 211 -10.39 -6.39 -9.90
N VAL A 212 -9.43 -6.53 -8.97
CA VAL A 212 -8.90 -5.44 -8.16
C VAL A 212 -7.41 -5.27 -8.41
N SER A 213 -6.93 -4.04 -8.32
CA SER A 213 -5.51 -3.71 -8.35
C SER A 213 -5.05 -3.39 -6.94
N ILE A 214 -3.83 -3.73 -6.57
CA ILE A 214 -3.37 -3.64 -5.19
C ILE A 214 -2.05 -2.86 -5.11
N ILE A 215 -1.96 -1.89 -4.19
CA ILE A 215 -0.67 -1.34 -3.73
C ILE A 215 -0.46 -1.85 -2.31
N MET A 216 0.65 -2.54 -2.07
CA MET A 216 0.95 -3.16 -0.78
C MET A 216 2.29 -2.69 -0.24
N ILE A 217 2.31 -2.06 0.95
CA ILE A 217 3.55 -1.76 1.66
C ILE A 217 4.04 -3.02 2.36
N LEU A 218 5.27 -3.41 2.05
CA LEU A 218 5.93 -4.57 2.63
C LEU A 218 7.35 -4.20 3.09
N HIS A 219 7.87 -4.95 4.09
CA HIS A 219 9.23 -4.82 4.58
C HIS A 219 10.10 -6.06 4.28
N ASN A 220 9.46 -7.19 3.94
CA ASN A 220 10.15 -8.44 3.63
C ASN A 220 10.21 -8.63 2.12
N TYR A 221 11.42 -8.60 1.54
CA TYR A 221 11.66 -8.72 0.10
C TYR A 221 11.20 -10.07 -0.46
N VAL A 222 11.30 -11.16 0.33
CA VAL A 222 10.80 -12.48 -0.11
C VAL A 222 9.29 -12.42 -0.32
N HIS A 223 8.54 -11.79 0.57
CA HIS A 223 7.09 -11.64 0.42
C HIS A 223 6.73 -10.77 -0.79
N VAL A 224 7.53 -9.72 -1.09
CA VAL A 224 7.34 -8.89 -2.29
C VAL A 224 7.48 -9.72 -3.56
N LEU A 225 8.56 -10.50 -3.67
CA LEU A 225 8.81 -11.34 -4.84
C LEU A 225 7.77 -12.47 -5.00
N GLN A 226 7.15 -12.91 -3.90
CA GLN A 226 6.10 -13.93 -3.93
C GLN A 226 4.72 -13.38 -4.33
N ALA A 227 4.35 -12.19 -3.85
CA ALA A 227 3.00 -11.67 -3.96
C ALA A 227 2.81 -10.63 -5.06
N CYS A 228 3.85 -9.85 -5.39
CA CYS A 228 3.73 -8.69 -6.26
C CYS A 228 4.15 -8.99 -7.70
N ASP A 229 3.58 -8.24 -8.66
CA ASP A 229 4.00 -8.27 -10.07
C ASP A 229 5.18 -7.34 -10.32
N ARG A 230 5.16 -6.21 -9.65
CA ARG A 230 6.15 -5.14 -9.77
C ARG A 230 6.49 -4.59 -8.39
N VAL A 231 7.68 -4.05 -8.27
CA VAL A 231 8.17 -3.42 -7.05
C VAL A 231 8.63 -2.01 -7.35
N SER A 232 8.15 -1.06 -6.53
CA SER A 232 8.65 0.32 -6.48
C SER A 232 9.29 0.56 -5.11
N MET A 233 10.51 1.07 -5.09
CA MET A 233 11.23 1.41 -3.85
C MET A 233 11.30 2.92 -3.70
N ILE A 234 10.77 3.42 -2.59
CA ILE A 234 10.88 4.83 -2.21
C ILE A 234 12.09 5.02 -1.30
N GLN A 235 12.96 5.95 -1.68
CA GLN A 235 14.09 6.39 -0.87
C GLN A 235 14.08 7.92 -0.83
N GLU A 236 14.22 8.49 0.36
CA GLU A 236 14.25 9.95 0.58
C GLU A 236 13.17 10.75 -0.19
N GLY A 237 11.99 10.16 -0.36
CA GLY A 237 10.86 10.81 -1.02
C GLY A 237 10.89 10.82 -2.55
N VAL A 238 11.71 9.97 -3.17
CA VAL A 238 11.74 9.71 -4.62
C VAL A 238 11.66 8.21 -4.91
N ILE A 239 11.29 7.83 -6.14
CA ILE A 239 11.34 6.44 -6.59
C ILE A 239 12.79 6.11 -6.99
N ALA A 240 13.44 5.25 -6.23
CA ALA A 240 14.80 4.78 -6.48
C ALA A 240 14.87 3.57 -7.41
N LEU A 241 13.81 2.75 -7.40
CA LEU A 241 13.67 1.57 -8.25
C LEU A 241 12.20 1.38 -8.61
N ASP A 242 11.91 1.02 -9.85
CA ASP A 242 10.60 0.58 -10.31
C ASP A 242 10.75 -0.44 -11.43
N LYS A 243 10.47 -1.73 -11.12
CA LYS A 243 10.59 -2.80 -12.11
C LYS A 243 9.77 -4.06 -11.77
N PRO A 244 9.51 -4.94 -12.76
CA PRO A 244 8.87 -6.24 -12.53
C PRO A 244 9.64 -7.08 -11.51
N THR A 245 8.90 -7.80 -10.63
CA THR A 245 9.52 -8.70 -9.65
C THR A 245 10.29 -9.85 -10.29
N ALA A 246 9.91 -10.26 -11.52
CA ALA A 246 10.62 -11.28 -12.29
C ALA A 246 12.04 -10.82 -12.75
N GLU A 247 12.32 -9.52 -12.72
CA GLU A 247 13.58 -8.91 -13.16
C GLU A 247 14.45 -8.46 -11.98
N THR A 248 14.07 -8.78 -10.75
CA THR A 248 14.82 -8.42 -9.55
C THR A 248 15.01 -9.59 -8.60
N SER A 249 15.88 -9.44 -7.61
CA SER A 249 16.14 -10.45 -6.59
C SER A 249 16.22 -9.84 -5.19
N VAL A 250 16.18 -10.69 -4.16
CA VAL A 250 16.37 -10.26 -2.76
C VAL A 250 17.72 -9.58 -2.59
N GLU A 251 18.77 -10.11 -3.24
CA GLU A 251 20.12 -9.58 -3.20
C GLU A 251 20.16 -8.17 -3.76
N GLU A 252 19.57 -7.95 -4.93
CA GLU A 252 19.54 -6.62 -5.57
C GLU A 252 18.79 -5.60 -4.71
N LEU A 253 17.61 -5.96 -4.20
CA LEU A 253 16.83 -5.08 -3.30
C LEU A 253 17.60 -4.77 -2.01
N THR A 254 18.35 -5.73 -1.49
CA THR A 254 19.20 -5.54 -0.30
C THR A 254 20.37 -4.62 -0.59
N ASP A 255 21.05 -4.80 -1.73
CA ASP A 255 22.20 -4.01 -2.13
C ASP A 255 21.85 -2.52 -2.32
N ILE A 256 20.68 -2.22 -2.86
CA ILE A 256 20.19 -0.84 -3.01
C ILE A 256 20.15 -0.15 -1.63
N VAL A 257 19.54 -0.81 -0.64
CA VAL A 257 19.41 -0.25 0.72
C VAL A 257 20.77 -0.15 1.41
N VAL A 258 21.61 -1.18 1.30
CA VAL A 258 22.96 -1.17 1.91
C VAL A 258 23.82 -0.07 1.32
N ASN A 259 23.75 0.17 0.01
CA ASN A 259 24.50 1.23 -0.64
C ASN A 259 24.02 2.63 -0.22
N GLU A 260 22.72 2.81 0.01
CA GLU A 260 22.16 4.04 0.58
C GLU A 260 22.73 4.33 1.97
N TYR A 261 22.70 3.33 2.87
CA TYR A 261 23.28 3.47 4.21
C TYR A 261 24.77 3.84 4.18
N ARG A 262 25.52 3.27 3.24
CA ARG A 262 26.95 3.62 3.08
C ARG A 262 27.10 5.07 2.66
N ARG A 263 26.35 5.54 1.65
CA ARG A 263 26.39 6.92 1.19
C ARG A 263 26.01 7.92 2.28
N ALA A 264 24.89 7.69 2.96
CA ALA A 264 24.44 8.54 4.07
C ALA A 264 25.47 8.62 5.20
N ARG A 265 26.15 7.52 5.49
CA ARG A 265 27.23 7.47 6.49
C ARG A 265 28.48 8.27 6.04
N GLU A 266 28.87 8.15 4.80
CA GLU A 266 29.99 8.89 4.20
C GLU A 266 29.72 10.40 4.19
N GLU A 267 28.52 10.83 3.83
CA GLU A 267 28.10 12.24 3.88
C GLU A 267 28.10 12.79 5.30
N THR A 268 27.62 12.00 6.28
CA THR A 268 27.65 12.39 7.70
C THR A 268 29.08 12.55 8.22
N HIS A 269 29.98 11.65 7.85
CA HIS A 269 31.40 11.73 8.20
C HIS A 269 32.09 12.93 7.51
N ALA A 270 31.79 13.19 6.25
CA ALA A 270 32.33 14.34 5.52
C ALA A 270 31.85 15.67 6.11
N ALA A 271 30.57 15.78 6.48
CA ALA A 271 30.00 16.94 7.15
C ALA A 271 30.64 17.19 8.53
N ALA A 272 30.83 16.13 9.33
CA ALA A 272 31.49 16.21 10.63
C ALA A 272 32.97 16.64 10.52
N ALA A 273 33.70 16.13 9.52
CA ALA A 273 35.07 16.52 9.26
C ALA A 273 35.20 18.00 8.80
N ALA A 274 34.24 18.48 7.99
CA ALA A 274 34.18 19.86 7.57
C ALA A 274 33.92 20.82 8.74
N HIS A 275 33.04 20.44 9.68
CA HIS A 275 32.79 21.21 10.92
C HIS A 275 34.01 21.26 11.85
N ALA A 276 34.67 20.13 12.05
CA ALA A 276 35.88 20.07 12.88
C ALA A 276 37.05 20.89 12.30
N GLY A 277 37.16 20.93 10.94
CA GLY A 277 38.15 21.76 10.26
C GLY A 277 37.87 23.27 10.34
N ALA A 278 36.61 23.68 10.48
CA ALA A 278 36.22 25.08 10.64
C ALA A 278 36.46 25.62 12.06
N GLU A 279 36.32 24.77 13.09
CA GLU A 279 36.60 25.16 14.50
C GLU A 279 38.08 25.19 14.84
N GLY A 280 38.95 24.55 14.05
CA GLY A 280 40.40 24.57 14.24
C GLY A 280 41.14 25.79 13.65
N LEU A 281 40.40 26.72 13.04
CA LEU A 281 40.94 27.93 12.37
C LEU A 281 40.59 29.25 13.10
N LEU A 282 40.03 29.18 14.31
CA LEU A 282 39.78 30.27 15.22
C LEU A 282 40.72 30.18 16.45
#